data_d5e297c40b768a7cc1f6e5d12661381c
#
_entry.id   d5e297c40b768a7cc1f6e5d12661381c
#
_cell.length_a   1.000
_cell.length_b   1.000
_cell.length_c   1.000
_cell.angle_alpha   90.00
_cell.angle_beta   90.00
_cell.angle_gamma   90.00
#
_symmetry.space_group_name_H-M   'P 1'
#
loop_
_entity.id
_entity.type
_entity.pdbx_description
1 polymer ?
#
loop_
_entity_poly.entity_id
_entity_poly.type
_entity_poly.pdbx_seq_one_letter_code
_entity_poly.pdbx_strand_id
1 'polypeptide(L)'
;MMQRMVTMRLIKQILEKNDCYIVGAEMKVAGIMLHSTGANNPKVSRYVPGSDIIGYNKYNNHWNQPRPGGRSVCVHGFIGLAEDENICTVQTLPWNMEAWHCGGYANHTHIGVEMCEDSMLNKRHLTLCLNEAADLFACLCITFNLDPTKKGVIISHKEGHDMGWASGHGDPDHWMKVFGLTMDDFRSMVIDRCNKLKEELTDMDQNKFNEMMEVYLSQRANFAGSDYAKNAMERMAARKIITNENPQGFVTREMLMFILDKVNV
;
A
#
# COMPACT_ATOMS: atom_id res chain seq x y z
N MET A 1 -18.61 16.17 -15.07
CA MET A 1 -18.26 15.77 -13.69
C MET A 1 -16.89 15.13 -13.76
N MET A 2 -15.84 15.78 -13.25
CA MET A 2 -14.50 15.20 -13.24
C MET A 2 -14.53 13.96 -12.34
N GLN A 3 -14.28 12.80 -12.94
CA GLN A 3 -14.15 11.52 -12.27
C GLN A 3 -12.94 11.62 -11.33
N ARG A 4 -13.20 11.54 -10.03
CA ARG A 4 -12.14 11.60 -9.00
C ARG A 4 -11.43 10.25 -9.04
N MET A 5 -10.26 10.21 -9.68
CA MET A 5 -9.35 9.07 -9.58
C MET A 5 -9.18 8.70 -8.10
N VAL A 6 -9.08 7.41 -7.80
CA VAL A 6 -8.71 6.92 -6.48
C VAL A 6 -7.40 7.62 -6.08
N THR A 7 -7.47 8.55 -5.14
CA THR A 7 -6.33 9.37 -4.70
C THR A 7 -5.89 8.96 -3.31
N MET A 8 -5.77 7.63 -3.07
CA MET A 8 -5.19 7.13 -1.84
C MET A 8 -3.77 7.69 -1.66
N ARG A 9 -3.51 8.27 -0.49
CA ARG A 9 -2.20 8.79 -0.12
C ARG A 9 -1.43 7.74 0.67
N LEU A 10 -0.77 6.82 -0.04
CA LEU A 10 0.03 5.76 0.58
C LEU A 10 1.47 6.21 0.81
N ILE A 11 1.92 6.14 2.05
CA ILE A 11 3.29 6.42 2.51
C ILE A 11 3.87 5.14 3.08
N LYS A 12 5.05 4.74 2.65
CA LYS A 12 5.72 3.54 3.17
C LYS A 12 6.70 3.92 4.27
N GLN A 13 6.45 3.40 5.49
CA GLN A 13 7.37 3.53 6.63
C GLN A 13 7.38 2.23 7.43
N ILE A 14 8.18 1.27 6.98
CA ILE A 14 8.26 -0.07 7.57
C ILE A 14 8.86 0.01 8.99
N LEU A 15 8.26 -0.72 9.93
CA LEU A 15 8.65 -0.75 11.34
C LEU A 15 9.71 -1.85 11.58
N GLU A 16 10.89 -1.67 11.01
CA GLU A 16 11.96 -2.69 10.95
C GLU A 16 12.50 -3.12 12.33
N LYS A 17 12.27 -2.30 13.38
CA LYS A 17 12.69 -2.60 14.75
C LYS A 17 11.60 -3.29 15.58
N ASN A 18 10.42 -3.54 15.03
CA ASN A 18 9.35 -4.24 15.70
C ASN A 18 9.62 -5.75 15.65
N ASP A 19 9.41 -6.47 16.78
CA ASP A 19 9.67 -7.91 16.86
C ASP A 19 8.90 -8.70 15.80
N CYS A 20 7.70 -8.26 15.43
CA CYS A 20 6.92 -8.90 14.38
C CYS A 20 7.61 -8.84 13.02
N TYR A 21 8.17 -7.69 12.64
CA TYR A 21 8.96 -7.54 11.42
C TYR A 21 10.25 -8.39 11.47
N ILE A 22 10.91 -8.43 12.63
CA ILE A 22 12.16 -9.21 12.83
C ILE A 22 11.87 -10.71 12.67
N VAL A 23 10.74 -11.21 13.18
CA VAL A 23 10.31 -12.61 12.96
C VAL A 23 10.06 -12.88 11.48
N GLY A 24 9.45 -11.94 10.77
CA GLY A 24 9.37 -11.94 9.31
C GLY A 24 8.60 -13.13 8.71
N ALA A 25 7.65 -13.71 9.45
CA ALA A 25 6.84 -14.80 8.93
C ALA A 25 5.96 -14.33 7.76
N GLU A 26 5.89 -15.10 6.69
CA GLU A 26 5.03 -14.82 5.54
C GLU A 26 3.67 -15.48 5.70
N MET A 27 2.62 -14.84 5.15
CA MET A 27 1.28 -15.39 5.10
C MET A 27 0.73 -15.46 3.68
N LYS A 28 -0.16 -16.42 3.45
CA LYS A 28 -1.06 -16.38 2.29
C LYS A 28 -2.25 -15.50 2.65
N VAL A 29 -2.32 -14.33 2.06
CA VAL A 29 -3.40 -13.38 2.32
C VAL A 29 -4.74 -13.97 1.89
N ALA A 30 -5.67 -14.08 2.84
CA ALA A 30 -7.02 -14.58 2.62
C ALA A 30 -8.11 -13.53 2.89
N GLY A 31 -7.74 -12.41 3.54
CA GLY A 31 -8.66 -11.32 3.82
C GLY A 31 -7.98 -10.10 4.41
N ILE A 32 -8.79 -9.14 4.82
CA ILE A 32 -8.36 -7.87 5.40
C ILE A 32 -9.23 -7.57 6.62
N MET A 33 -8.60 -7.22 7.73
CA MET A 33 -9.29 -6.87 8.98
C MET A 33 -9.15 -5.37 9.24
N LEU A 34 -10.30 -4.71 9.38
CA LEU A 34 -10.37 -3.31 9.77
C LEU A 34 -10.39 -3.20 11.29
N HIS A 35 -9.51 -2.33 11.79
CA HIS A 35 -9.39 -1.97 13.19
C HIS A 35 -9.60 -0.47 13.39
N SER A 36 -9.68 -0.06 14.65
CA SER A 36 -9.47 1.32 15.06
C SER A 36 -8.73 1.37 16.39
N THR A 37 -7.93 2.41 16.58
CA THR A 37 -6.89 2.44 17.62
C THR A 37 -7.39 2.53 19.06
N GLY A 38 -8.68 2.78 19.27
CA GLY A 38 -9.28 2.93 20.61
C GLY A 38 -8.67 4.09 21.42
N ALA A 39 -7.97 5.03 20.77
CA ALA A 39 -7.26 6.11 21.42
C ALA A 39 -7.59 7.45 20.74
N ASN A 40 -7.93 8.45 21.54
CA ASN A 40 -8.19 9.81 21.04
C ASN A 40 -6.90 10.47 20.52
N ASN A 41 -6.41 9.97 19.38
CA ASN A 41 -5.26 10.53 18.68
C ASN A 41 -5.35 10.24 17.16
N PRO A 42 -5.87 11.20 16.38
CA PRO A 42 -6.12 11.01 14.97
C PRO A 42 -4.85 11.02 14.09
N LYS A 43 -3.68 11.37 14.62
CA LYS A 43 -2.44 11.50 13.83
C LYS A 43 -1.70 10.17 13.71
N VAL A 44 -1.33 9.80 12.49
CA VAL A 44 -0.52 8.60 12.21
C VAL A 44 0.86 8.66 12.86
N SER A 45 1.42 9.87 13.06
CA SER A 45 2.72 10.08 13.75
C SER A 45 2.73 9.57 15.19
N ARG A 46 1.57 9.29 15.80
CA ARG A 46 1.50 8.63 17.11
C ARG A 46 2.07 7.20 17.06
N TYR A 47 1.92 6.52 15.94
CA TYR A 47 2.19 5.08 15.81
C TYR A 47 3.46 4.76 15.03
N VAL A 48 4.01 5.71 14.28
CA VAL A 48 5.21 5.55 13.45
C VAL A 48 6.27 6.58 13.81
N PRO A 49 7.57 6.36 13.50
CA PRO A 49 8.65 7.34 13.79
C PRO A 49 8.37 8.72 13.19
N GLY A 50 7.75 8.74 12.00
CA GLY A 50 7.37 9.97 11.32
C GLY A 50 8.40 10.47 10.31
N SER A 51 8.03 11.57 9.66
CA SER A 51 8.80 12.31 8.67
C SER A 51 8.21 13.71 8.52
N ASP A 52 8.80 14.57 7.72
CA ASP A 52 8.25 15.91 7.41
C ASP A 52 6.81 15.84 6.84
N ILE A 53 6.46 14.74 6.16
CA ILE A 53 5.13 14.54 5.58
C ILE A 53 4.12 14.06 6.62
N ILE A 54 4.54 13.13 7.50
CA ILE A 54 3.66 12.44 8.47
C ILE A 54 3.56 13.25 9.77
N GLY A 55 4.56 14.07 10.07
CA GLY A 55 4.85 14.61 11.39
C GLY A 55 5.68 13.64 12.23
N TYR A 56 6.37 14.15 13.24
CA TYR A 56 7.27 13.36 14.09
C TYR A 56 6.63 12.96 15.41
N ASN A 57 6.94 11.74 15.87
CA ASN A 57 6.56 11.28 17.20
C ASN A 57 7.48 11.90 18.28
N LYS A 58 7.01 12.96 18.93
CA LYS A 58 7.78 13.72 19.93
C LYS A 58 8.09 12.93 21.19
N TYR A 59 7.32 11.87 21.49
CA TYR A 59 7.43 11.08 22.73
C TYR A 59 8.20 9.79 22.53
N ASN A 60 8.66 9.50 21.32
CA ASN A 60 9.35 8.25 20.95
C ASN A 60 8.62 6.98 21.42
N ASN A 61 7.28 7.03 21.46
CA ASN A 61 6.41 5.93 21.88
C ASN A 61 5.68 5.27 20.70
N HIS A 62 6.24 5.42 19.49
CA HIS A 62 5.77 4.78 18.26
C HIS A 62 6.02 3.28 18.25
N TRP A 63 5.47 2.57 17.28
CA TRP A 63 5.53 1.12 17.22
C TRP A 63 6.81 0.55 16.57
N ASN A 64 7.72 1.38 16.07
CA ASN A 64 9.03 0.93 15.59
C ASN A 64 10.00 0.65 16.75
N GLN A 65 9.62 -0.30 17.60
CA GLN A 65 10.33 -0.76 18.79
C GLN A 65 10.02 -2.26 18.95
N PRO A 66 10.87 -3.05 19.60
CA PRO A 66 10.65 -4.48 19.79
C PRO A 66 9.25 -4.80 20.34
N ARG A 67 8.87 -4.17 21.43
CA ARG A 67 7.59 -4.38 22.11
C ARG A 67 6.96 -3.03 22.50
N PRO A 68 6.26 -2.36 21.56
CA PRO A 68 5.70 -1.04 21.83
C PRO A 68 4.71 -1.09 22.99
N GLY A 69 4.97 -0.26 24.02
CA GLY A 69 4.19 -0.27 25.26
C GLY A 69 4.26 -1.61 26.03
N GLY A 70 5.32 -2.39 25.86
CA GLY A 70 5.52 -3.70 26.49
C GLY A 70 4.71 -4.84 25.85
N ARG A 71 4.02 -4.61 24.73
CA ARG A 71 3.13 -5.57 24.05
C ARG A 71 3.72 -6.06 22.74
N SER A 72 3.51 -7.33 22.42
CA SER A 72 3.82 -7.91 21.11
C SER A 72 2.68 -7.57 20.14
N VAL A 73 2.76 -6.41 19.48
CA VAL A 73 1.73 -5.90 18.56
C VAL A 73 2.36 -5.29 17.33
N CYS A 74 1.72 -5.50 16.20
CA CYS A 74 2.03 -4.86 14.93
C CYS A 74 0.83 -4.94 13.99
N VAL A 75 0.71 -3.98 13.06
CA VAL A 75 -0.29 -3.95 11.99
C VAL A 75 0.39 -3.65 10.66
N HIS A 76 -0.30 -3.86 9.56
CA HIS A 76 0.23 -3.59 8.22
C HIS A 76 0.13 -2.12 7.84
N GLY A 77 -0.82 -1.38 8.41
CA GLY A 77 -0.97 0.03 8.11
C GLY A 77 -1.79 0.79 9.13
N PHE A 78 -1.54 2.09 9.19
CA PHE A 78 -2.34 3.07 9.92
C PHE A 78 -2.96 4.07 8.96
N ILE A 79 -4.22 4.44 9.20
CA ILE A 79 -4.96 5.47 8.46
C ILE A 79 -5.30 6.59 9.43
N GLY A 80 -4.91 7.82 9.13
CA GLY A 80 -5.16 8.97 9.97
C GLY A 80 -4.58 10.25 9.40
N LEU A 81 -4.54 11.31 10.21
CA LEU A 81 -4.03 12.61 9.80
C LEU A 81 -2.50 12.61 9.68
N ALA A 82 -2.00 13.14 8.57
CA ALA A 82 -0.61 13.53 8.39
C ALA A 82 -0.35 14.91 8.99
N GLU A 83 0.85 15.48 8.80
CA GLU A 83 1.21 16.80 9.33
C GLU A 83 0.40 17.95 8.70
N ASP A 84 0.02 17.80 7.45
CA ASP A 84 -0.82 18.74 6.71
C ASP A 84 -2.33 18.61 6.98
N GLU A 85 -2.72 17.89 8.03
CA GLU A 85 -4.11 17.63 8.44
C GLU A 85 -4.97 16.91 7.38
N ASN A 86 -4.33 16.33 6.35
CA ASN A 86 -5.01 15.46 5.39
C ASN A 86 -4.86 14.00 5.81
N ILE A 87 -5.87 13.18 5.46
CA ILE A 87 -5.81 11.73 5.71
C ILE A 87 -4.76 11.10 4.79
N CYS A 88 -4.02 10.15 5.36
CA CYS A 88 -3.12 9.28 4.62
C CYS A 88 -3.13 7.87 5.20
N THR A 89 -2.66 6.92 4.40
CA THR A 89 -2.31 5.57 4.82
C THR A 89 -0.80 5.47 4.99
N VAL A 90 -0.33 4.97 6.14
CA VAL A 90 1.08 4.63 6.35
C VAL A 90 1.23 3.12 6.40
N GLN A 91 1.87 2.54 5.40
CA GLN A 91 2.22 1.12 5.39
C GLN A 91 3.39 0.85 6.34
N THR A 92 3.21 -0.07 7.26
CA THR A 92 4.14 -0.38 8.36
C THR A 92 4.75 -1.77 8.30
N LEU A 93 4.15 -2.69 7.55
CA LEU A 93 4.68 -4.02 7.23
C LEU A 93 4.48 -4.34 5.74
N PRO A 94 5.26 -5.27 5.15
CA PRO A 94 4.89 -5.91 3.88
C PRO A 94 3.50 -6.54 3.97
N TRP A 95 2.67 -6.34 2.94
CA TRP A 95 1.27 -6.80 2.98
C TRP A 95 1.09 -8.32 3.11
N ASN A 96 2.06 -9.11 2.69
CA ASN A 96 2.07 -10.57 2.78
C ASN A 96 2.85 -11.13 3.98
N MET A 97 3.20 -10.28 4.94
CA MET A 97 3.82 -10.70 6.20
C MET A 97 2.73 -10.97 7.25
N GLU A 98 2.91 -11.96 8.13
CA GLU A 98 2.05 -12.10 9.30
C GLU A 98 2.16 -10.87 10.20
N ALA A 99 1.04 -10.45 10.79
CA ALA A 99 1.03 -9.33 11.74
C ALA A 99 0.34 -9.72 13.04
N TRP A 100 0.80 -9.14 14.14
CA TRP A 100 0.26 -9.42 15.49
C TRP A 100 -0.78 -8.37 15.86
N HIS A 101 -1.92 -8.36 15.13
CA HIS A 101 -2.92 -7.30 15.22
C HIS A 101 -4.22 -7.72 15.94
N CYS A 102 -4.53 -9.01 16.01
CA CYS A 102 -5.82 -9.43 16.54
C CYS A 102 -5.75 -10.55 17.60
N GLY A 103 -4.56 -11.06 17.91
CA GLY A 103 -4.37 -12.08 18.96
C GLY A 103 -5.00 -13.44 18.65
N GLY A 104 -5.18 -13.80 17.36
CA GLY A 104 -5.80 -15.04 16.95
C GLY A 104 -5.43 -15.50 15.54
N TYR A 105 -6.22 -16.41 14.98
CA TYR A 105 -6.00 -17.03 13.65
C TYR A 105 -5.83 -16.00 12.54
N ALA A 106 -6.57 -14.88 12.59
CA ALA A 106 -6.51 -13.87 11.55
C ALA A 106 -5.14 -13.16 11.46
N ASN A 107 -4.27 -13.24 12.49
CA ASN A 107 -2.87 -12.77 12.38
C ASN A 107 -2.09 -13.46 11.25
N HIS A 108 -2.44 -14.71 10.92
CA HIS A 108 -1.76 -15.56 9.95
C HIS A 108 -2.39 -15.52 8.55
N THR A 109 -3.48 -14.77 8.37
CA THR A 109 -4.27 -14.84 7.14
C THR A 109 -4.83 -13.50 6.66
N HIS A 110 -4.93 -12.50 7.55
CA HIS A 110 -5.54 -11.22 7.24
C HIS A 110 -4.57 -10.06 7.37
N ILE A 111 -4.63 -9.15 6.42
CA ILE A 111 -3.98 -7.85 6.51
C ILE A 111 -4.72 -7.02 7.55
N GLY A 112 -4.07 -6.60 8.64
CA GLY A 112 -4.65 -5.73 9.66
C GLY A 112 -4.37 -4.26 9.37
N VAL A 113 -5.40 -3.40 9.40
CA VAL A 113 -5.29 -1.96 9.16
C VAL A 113 -6.04 -1.20 10.25
N GLU A 114 -5.36 -0.25 10.89
CA GLU A 114 -5.86 0.56 11.99
C GLU A 114 -6.29 1.95 11.52
N MET A 115 -7.54 2.34 11.76
CA MET A 115 -7.95 3.74 11.66
C MET A 115 -7.63 4.47 12.96
N CYS A 116 -6.92 5.59 12.88
CA CYS A 116 -6.58 6.43 14.04
C CYS A 116 -7.83 7.19 14.50
N GLU A 117 -8.35 6.83 15.68
CA GLU A 117 -9.53 7.48 16.25
C GLU A 117 -9.23 8.88 16.76
N ASP A 118 -10.24 9.74 16.70
CA ASP A 118 -10.30 11.00 17.45
C ASP A 118 -11.24 10.85 18.68
N SER A 119 -11.82 11.95 19.11
CA SER A 119 -12.77 11.96 20.25
C SER A 119 -14.07 11.17 20.05
N MET A 120 -14.21 10.41 18.95
CA MET A 120 -15.44 9.71 18.52
C MET A 120 -16.67 10.60 18.28
N LEU A 121 -16.51 11.90 18.28
CA LEU A 121 -17.59 12.88 18.03
C LEU A 121 -17.49 13.52 16.65
N ASN A 122 -16.42 13.25 15.92
CA ASN A 122 -16.13 13.85 14.63
C ASN A 122 -16.49 12.91 13.47
N LYS A 123 -17.75 12.97 13.04
CA LYS A 123 -18.24 12.20 11.88
C LYS A 123 -17.40 12.41 10.61
N ARG A 124 -16.91 13.66 10.39
CA ARG A 124 -16.10 13.98 9.22
C ARG A 124 -14.78 13.18 9.22
N HIS A 125 -14.11 13.10 10.37
CA HIS A 125 -12.85 12.34 10.48
C HIS A 125 -13.09 10.85 10.21
N LEU A 126 -14.09 10.23 10.85
CA LEU A 126 -14.47 8.85 10.55
C LEU A 126 -14.75 8.64 9.07
N THR A 127 -15.57 9.52 8.45
CA THR A 127 -15.91 9.40 7.03
C THR A 127 -14.69 9.47 6.13
N LEU A 128 -13.73 10.34 6.43
CA LEU A 128 -12.48 10.45 5.67
C LEU A 128 -11.61 9.19 5.84
N CYS A 129 -11.49 8.66 7.08
CA CYS A 129 -10.77 7.41 7.34
C CYS A 129 -11.41 6.22 6.63
N LEU A 130 -12.74 6.08 6.65
CA LEU A 130 -13.45 5.02 5.94
C LEU A 130 -13.29 5.11 4.42
N ASN A 131 -13.27 6.32 3.84
CA ASN A 131 -13.03 6.47 2.40
C ASN A 131 -11.60 6.03 2.03
N GLU A 132 -10.59 6.47 2.77
CA GLU A 132 -9.19 6.06 2.56
C GLU A 132 -9.03 4.54 2.76
N ALA A 133 -9.67 3.96 3.79
CA ALA A 133 -9.67 2.53 4.04
C ALA A 133 -10.35 1.76 2.89
N ALA A 134 -11.46 2.26 2.36
CA ALA A 134 -12.16 1.61 1.24
C ALA A 134 -11.31 1.62 -0.04
N ASP A 135 -10.61 2.71 -0.32
CA ASP A 135 -9.68 2.80 -1.43
C ASP A 135 -8.49 1.83 -1.26
N LEU A 136 -7.90 1.77 -0.06
CA LEU A 136 -6.84 0.81 0.25
C LEU A 136 -7.31 -0.64 0.12
N PHE A 137 -8.47 -0.98 0.71
CA PHE A 137 -8.99 -2.34 0.71
C PHE A 137 -9.34 -2.81 -0.71
N ALA A 138 -9.86 -1.93 -1.55
CA ALA A 138 -10.10 -2.24 -2.95
C ALA A 138 -8.80 -2.55 -3.70
N CYS A 139 -7.75 -1.73 -3.52
CA CYS A 139 -6.44 -2.00 -4.08
C CYS A 139 -5.87 -3.34 -3.61
N LEU A 140 -5.97 -3.66 -2.31
CA LEU A 140 -5.50 -4.93 -1.75
C LEU A 140 -6.33 -6.12 -2.26
N CYS A 141 -7.65 -5.98 -2.40
CA CYS A 141 -8.50 -7.02 -3.00
C CYS A 141 -8.06 -7.34 -4.44
N ILE A 142 -7.77 -6.34 -5.25
CA ILE A 142 -7.25 -6.55 -6.62
C ILE A 142 -5.86 -7.20 -6.57
N THR A 143 -4.95 -6.68 -5.74
CA THR A 143 -3.56 -7.15 -5.64
C THR A 143 -3.47 -8.62 -5.22
N PHE A 144 -4.29 -9.04 -4.27
CA PHE A 144 -4.27 -10.41 -3.73
C PHE A 144 -5.38 -11.30 -4.28
N ASN A 145 -6.09 -10.86 -5.31
CA ASN A 145 -7.21 -11.56 -5.93
C ASN A 145 -8.27 -12.03 -4.90
N LEU A 146 -8.64 -11.13 -4.00
CA LEU A 146 -9.66 -11.36 -2.99
C LEU A 146 -11.03 -10.95 -3.52
N ASP A 147 -12.05 -11.74 -3.19
CA ASP A 147 -13.44 -11.41 -3.52
C ASP A 147 -14.09 -10.69 -2.33
N PRO A 148 -14.30 -9.35 -2.39
CA PRO A 148 -14.81 -8.56 -1.27
C PRO A 148 -16.28 -8.91 -0.90
N THR A 149 -16.98 -9.68 -1.72
CA THR A 149 -18.37 -10.11 -1.46
C THR A 149 -18.43 -11.36 -0.60
N LYS A 150 -17.32 -12.12 -0.48
CA LYS A 150 -17.28 -13.34 0.30
C LYS A 150 -17.21 -13.05 1.79
N LYS A 151 -18.01 -13.77 2.57
CA LYS A 151 -17.94 -13.72 4.02
C LYS A 151 -16.54 -14.09 4.50
N GLY A 152 -16.04 -13.33 5.47
CA GLY A 152 -14.72 -13.56 6.06
C GLY A 152 -13.56 -12.92 5.29
N VAL A 153 -13.77 -12.31 4.13
CA VAL A 153 -12.71 -11.61 3.38
C VAL A 153 -12.47 -10.19 3.92
N ILE A 154 -13.53 -9.43 4.13
CA ILE A 154 -13.45 -8.11 4.77
C ILE A 154 -14.23 -8.19 6.07
N ILE A 155 -13.50 -8.08 7.19
CA ILE A 155 -14.05 -8.21 8.53
C ILE A 155 -13.56 -7.09 9.45
N SER A 156 -14.31 -6.82 10.51
CA SER A 156 -13.82 -6.04 11.64
C SER A 156 -13.12 -6.94 12.67
N HIS A 157 -12.42 -6.34 13.65
CA HIS A 157 -11.90 -7.11 14.79
C HIS A 157 -13.04 -7.79 15.56
N LYS A 158 -14.15 -7.06 15.77
CA LYS A 158 -15.35 -7.63 16.40
C LYS A 158 -15.89 -8.84 15.65
N GLU A 159 -16.06 -8.75 14.34
CA GLU A 159 -16.53 -9.88 13.53
C GLU A 159 -15.54 -11.06 13.56
N GLY A 160 -14.22 -10.77 13.56
CA GLY A 160 -13.18 -11.77 13.74
C GLY A 160 -13.29 -12.49 15.09
N HIS A 161 -13.60 -11.76 16.16
CA HIS A 161 -13.89 -12.36 17.47
C HIS A 161 -15.12 -13.26 17.41
N ASP A 162 -16.23 -12.78 16.83
CA ASP A 162 -17.48 -13.54 16.70
C ASP A 162 -17.30 -14.84 15.88
N MET A 163 -16.29 -14.86 14.99
CA MET A 163 -15.88 -16.05 14.20
C MET A 163 -14.87 -16.95 14.94
N GLY A 164 -14.37 -16.56 16.11
CA GLY A 164 -13.31 -17.27 16.82
C GLY A 164 -11.89 -17.09 16.23
N TRP A 165 -11.68 -16.07 15.38
CA TRP A 165 -10.42 -15.80 14.69
C TRP A 165 -9.58 -14.70 15.34
N ALA A 166 -10.15 -13.95 16.27
CA ALA A 166 -9.51 -12.84 16.96
C ALA A 166 -9.86 -12.80 18.45
N SER A 167 -9.08 -12.05 19.22
CA SER A 167 -9.36 -11.73 20.62
C SER A 167 -10.60 -10.84 20.76
N GLY A 168 -11.16 -10.75 21.98
CA GLY A 168 -12.39 -10.00 22.24
C GLY A 168 -12.18 -8.48 22.26
N HIS A 169 -12.38 -7.83 21.12
CA HIS A 169 -12.42 -6.38 20.97
C HIS A 169 -13.62 -5.95 20.15
N GLY A 170 -14.06 -4.69 20.32
CA GLY A 170 -15.25 -4.16 19.66
C GLY A 170 -14.99 -3.20 18.50
N ASP A 171 -13.71 -3.06 18.10
CA ASP A 171 -13.28 -2.12 17.07
C ASP A 171 -13.42 -2.71 15.64
N PRO A 172 -13.65 -1.86 14.66
CA PRO A 172 -14.03 -0.44 14.73
C PRO A 172 -15.55 -0.22 14.89
N ASP A 173 -16.32 -1.29 15.09
CA ASP A 173 -17.79 -1.27 15.13
C ASP A 173 -18.32 -0.28 16.16
N HIS A 174 -17.65 -0.16 17.33
CA HIS A 174 -18.06 0.76 18.39
C HIS A 174 -18.04 2.22 17.92
N TRP A 175 -17.03 2.61 17.13
CA TRP A 175 -16.90 3.97 16.59
C TRP A 175 -17.88 4.22 15.44
N MET A 176 -18.00 3.26 14.51
CA MET A 176 -18.92 3.32 13.37
C MET A 176 -20.39 3.44 13.84
N LYS A 177 -20.77 2.67 14.86
CA LYS A 177 -22.12 2.66 15.44
C LYS A 177 -22.55 4.02 15.99
N VAL A 178 -21.63 4.84 16.51
CA VAL A 178 -21.95 6.21 16.98
C VAL A 178 -22.62 7.05 15.89
N PHE A 179 -22.29 6.80 14.63
CA PHE A 179 -22.80 7.53 13.46
C PHE A 179 -23.78 6.71 12.61
N GLY A 180 -24.26 5.58 13.14
CA GLY A 180 -25.22 4.73 12.46
C GLY A 180 -24.65 3.96 11.27
N LEU A 181 -23.32 3.76 11.22
CA LEU A 181 -22.61 3.02 10.19
C LEU A 181 -22.33 1.59 10.65
N THR A 182 -22.28 0.66 9.69
CA THR A 182 -22.04 -0.77 9.89
C THR A 182 -20.87 -1.25 9.02
N MET A 183 -20.38 -2.46 9.29
CA MET A 183 -19.40 -3.12 8.41
C MET A 183 -19.99 -3.46 7.03
N ASP A 184 -21.31 -3.65 6.91
CA ASP A 184 -21.96 -3.84 5.60
C ASP A 184 -21.91 -2.57 4.75
N ASP A 185 -22.07 -1.38 5.36
CA ASP A 185 -21.89 -0.12 4.67
C ASP A 185 -20.45 0.03 4.18
N PHE A 186 -19.47 -0.32 5.03
CA PHE A 186 -18.05 -0.28 4.64
C PHE A 186 -17.73 -1.29 3.52
N ARG A 187 -18.21 -2.54 3.60
CA ARG A 187 -18.06 -3.54 2.53
C ARG A 187 -18.63 -3.05 1.20
N SER A 188 -19.80 -2.40 1.25
CA SER A 188 -20.42 -1.80 0.05
C SER A 188 -19.51 -0.74 -0.57
N MET A 189 -18.89 0.13 0.24
CA MET A 189 -17.92 1.11 -0.25
C MET A 189 -16.73 0.42 -0.95
N VAL A 190 -16.16 -0.64 -0.36
CA VAL A 190 -15.03 -1.38 -0.95
C VAL A 190 -15.43 -2.04 -2.27
N ILE A 191 -16.60 -2.67 -2.33
CA ILE A 191 -17.12 -3.32 -3.56
C ILE A 191 -17.26 -2.29 -4.68
N ASP A 192 -17.82 -1.12 -4.39
CA ASP A 192 -17.97 -0.02 -5.37
C ASP A 192 -16.60 0.45 -5.89
N ARG A 193 -15.59 0.54 -5.01
CA ARG A 193 -14.22 0.89 -5.42
C ARG A 193 -13.57 -0.20 -6.26
N CYS A 194 -13.74 -1.48 -5.88
CA CYS A 194 -13.25 -2.61 -6.67
C CYS A 194 -13.83 -2.62 -8.08
N ASN A 195 -15.13 -2.37 -8.22
CA ASN A 195 -15.78 -2.33 -9.53
C ASN A 195 -15.24 -1.19 -10.39
N LYS A 196 -15.08 0.01 -9.82
CA LYS A 196 -14.48 1.15 -10.52
C LYS A 196 -13.04 0.87 -10.98
N LEU A 197 -12.20 0.30 -10.10
CA LEU A 197 -10.83 -0.05 -10.46
C LEU A 197 -10.78 -1.11 -11.57
N LYS A 198 -11.69 -2.09 -11.56
CA LYS A 198 -11.79 -3.10 -12.63
C LYS A 198 -12.23 -2.48 -13.97
N GLU A 199 -13.21 -1.57 -13.95
CA GLU A 199 -13.63 -0.81 -15.14
C GLU A 199 -12.46 0.00 -15.70
N GLU A 200 -11.75 0.76 -14.86
CA GLU A 200 -10.58 1.55 -15.28
C GLU A 200 -9.46 0.67 -15.87
N LEU A 201 -9.24 -0.53 -15.30
CA LEU A 201 -8.26 -1.49 -15.84
C LEU A 201 -8.71 -2.11 -17.17
N THR A 202 -10.01 -2.33 -17.37
CA THR A 202 -10.55 -2.85 -18.63
C THR A 202 -10.64 -1.78 -19.73
N ASP A 203 -10.83 -0.52 -19.36
CA ASP A 203 -10.85 0.63 -20.28
C ASP A 203 -9.45 1.04 -20.77
N MET A 204 -8.40 0.43 -20.25
CA MET A 204 -7.05 0.59 -20.79
C MET A 204 -6.96 -0.19 -22.11
N ASP A 205 -7.42 0.44 -23.21
CA ASP A 205 -7.27 -0.16 -24.53
C ASP A 205 -5.78 -0.35 -24.90
N GLN A 206 -5.52 -1.19 -25.91
CA GLN A 206 -4.18 -1.47 -26.38
C GLN A 206 -3.44 -0.20 -26.86
N ASN A 207 -4.15 0.79 -27.38
CA ASN A 207 -3.57 2.03 -27.85
C ASN A 207 -3.04 2.87 -26.69
N LYS A 208 -3.86 3.03 -25.63
CA LYS A 208 -3.47 3.76 -24.43
C LYS A 208 -2.30 3.07 -23.71
N PHE A 209 -2.30 1.73 -23.65
CA PHE A 209 -1.15 0.97 -23.15
C PHE A 209 0.10 1.23 -23.99
N ASN A 210 0.00 1.18 -25.31
CA ASN A 210 1.12 1.44 -26.23
C ASN A 210 1.65 2.87 -26.05
N GLU A 211 0.76 3.89 -25.99
CA GLU A 211 1.17 5.28 -25.74
C GLU A 211 1.93 5.42 -24.42
N MET A 212 1.43 4.83 -23.34
CA MET A 212 2.11 4.84 -22.04
C MET A 212 3.46 4.13 -22.10
N MET A 213 3.55 3.00 -22.81
CA MET A 213 4.80 2.27 -23.01
C MET A 213 5.79 3.07 -23.83
N GLU A 214 5.37 3.74 -24.89
CA GLU A 214 6.25 4.62 -25.70
C GLU A 214 6.82 5.76 -24.86
N VAL A 215 5.98 6.42 -24.05
CA VAL A 215 6.43 7.47 -23.11
C VAL A 215 7.44 6.91 -22.11
N TYR A 216 7.15 5.77 -21.49
CA TYR A 216 8.04 5.12 -20.54
C TYR A 216 9.39 4.74 -21.17
N LEU A 217 9.36 4.12 -22.35
CA LEU A 217 10.55 3.72 -23.09
C LEU A 217 11.40 4.91 -23.52
N SER A 218 10.74 5.99 -23.97
CA SER A 218 11.40 7.25 -24.33
C SER A 218 12.08 7.90 -23.13
N GLN A 219 11.39 7.95 -21.98
CA GLN A 219 12.00 8.48 -20.74
C GLN A 219 13.18 7.62 -20.29
N ARG A 220 13.05 6.30 -20.34
CA ARG A 220 14.10 5.36 -19.98
C ARG A 220 15.30 5.44 -20.90
N ALA A 221 15.08 5.65 -22.21
CA ALA A 221 16.16 5.81 -23.18
C ALA A 221 17.08 7.01 -22.87
N ASN A 222 16.55 8.04 -22.20
CA ASN A 222 17.31 9.22 -21.80
C ASN A 222 18.07 9.06 -20.48
N PHE A 223 17.96 7.93 -19.77
CA PHE A 223 18.73 7.70 -18.56
C PHE A 223 20.21 7.49 -18.90
N ALA A 224 21.08 8.02 -18.04
CA ALA A 224 22.52 7.82 -18.19
C ALA A 224 22.87 6.32 -18.21
N GLY A 225 23.79 5.93 -19.07
CA GLY A 225 24.33 4.56 -19.07
C GLY A 225 24.99 4.23 -17.72
N SER A 226 24.93 2.96 -17.33
CA SER A 226 25.61 2.50 -16.10
C SER A 226 27.12 2.68 -16.21
N ASP A 227 27.79 3.01 -15.11
CA ASP A 227 29.21 3.33 -15.07
C ASP A 227 30.08 2.20 -15.66
N TYR A 228 29.72 0.93 -15.44
CA TYR A 228 30.46 -0.21 -15.99
C TYR A 228 30.36 -0.30 -17.53
N ALA A 229 29.25 0.18 -18.12
CA ALA A 229 29.03 0.15 -19.55
C ALA A 229 29.59 1.38 -20.27
N LYS A 230 29.84 2.48 -19.55
CA LYS A 230 30.25 3.78 -20.11
C LYS A 230 31.43 3.68 -21.06
N ASN A 231 32.53 3.07 -20.60
CA ASN A 231 33.74 2.90 -21.41
C ASN A 231 33.52 2.01 -22.65
N ALA A 232 32.62 1.01 -22.55
CA ALA A 232 32.27 0.17 -23.70
C ALA A 232 31.46 0.96 -24.74
N MET A 233 30.48 1.75 -24.26
CA MET A 233 29.63 2.58 -25.11
C MET A 233 30.46 3.65 -25.85
N GLU A 234 31.41 4.33 -25.18
CA GLU A 234 32.32 5.31 -25.78
C GLU A 234 33.16 4.67 -26.89
N ARG A 235 33.74 3.48 -26.67
CA ARG A 235 34.51 2.76 -27.71
C ARG A 235 33.63 2.37 -28.90
N MET A 236 32.38 1.92 -28.66
CA MET A 236 31.45 1.53 -29.74
C MET A 236 30.97 2.75 -30.53
N ALA A 237 30.75 3.90 -29.87
CA ALA A 237 30.39 5.16 -30.50
C ALA A 237 31.54 5.68 -31.36
N ALA A 238 32.78 5.67 -30.84
CA ALA A 238 33.97 6.06 -31.59
C ALA A 238 34.17 5.20 -32.88
N ARG A 239 33.76 3.94 -32.83
CA ARG A 239 33.77 3.05 -34.00
C ARG A 239 32.52 3.18 -34.90
N LYS A 240 31.64 4.14 -34.61
CA LYS A 240 30.34 4.36 -35.32
C LYS A 240 29.45 3.15 -35.37
N ILE A 241 29.53 2.25 -34.37
CA ILE A 241 28.67 1.06 -34.23
C ILE A 241 27.34 1.44 -33.58
N ILE A 242 27.38 2.36 -32.60
CA ILE A 242 26.18 2.89 -31.89
C ILE A 242 26.26 4.42 -31.84
N THR A 243 25.13 5.06 -31.54
CA THR A 243 25.08 6.46 -31.09
C THR A 243 24.92 6.48 -29.57
N ASN A 244 25.44 7.54 -28.92
CA ASN A 244 25.26 7.71 -27.46
C ASN A 244 23.94 8.44 -27.08
N GLU A 245 23.04 8.59 -28.02
CA GLU A 245 21.82 9.38 -27.84
C GLU A 245 20.79 8.67 -26.92
N ASN A 246 20.79 7.34 -26.90
CA ASN A 246 19.83 6.56 -26.13
C ASN A 246 20.52 5.41 -25.36
N PRO A 247 21.31 5.70 -24.31
CA PRO A 247 22.18 4.71 -23.67
C PRO A 247 21.42 3.56 -22.97
N GLN A 248 20.16 3.76 -22.63
CA GLN A 248 19.30 2.75 -22.01
C GLN A 248 18.11 2.35 -22.90
N GLY A 249 18.15 2.69 -24.17
CA GLY A 249 17.14 2.32 -25.16
C GLY A 249 17.07 0.80 -25.36
N PHE A 250 15.90 0.33 -25.74
CA PHE A 250 15.73 -1.07 -26.11
C PHE A 250 16.45 -1.37 -27.42
N VAL A 251 17.20 -2.45 -27.43
CA VAL A 251 17.82 -2.98 -28.65
C VAL A 251 16.87 -3.95 -29.29
N THR A 252 16.41 -3.64 -30.50
CA THR A 252 15.59 -4.58 -31.28
C THR A 252 16.46 -5.76 -31.74
N ARG A 253 15.81 -6.89 -32.10
CA ARG A 253 16.50 -8.06 -32.62
C ARG A 253 17.33 -7.72 -33.88
N GLU A 254 16.80 -6.84 -34.72
CA GLU A 254 17.48 -6.34 -35.94
C GLU A 254 18.70 -5.52 -35.61
N MET A 255 18.58 -4.56 -34.62
CA MET A 255 19.70 -3.75 -34.14
C MET A 255 20.79 -4.64 -33.53
N LEU A 256 20.41 -5.65 -32.76
CA LEU A 256 21.37 -6.60 -32.18
C LEU A 256 22.13 -7.36 -33.27
N MET A 257 21.42 -7.85 -34.30
CA MET A 257 22.03 -8.55 -35.44
C MET A 257 22.98 -7.64 -36.22
N PHE A 258 22.58 -6.39 -36.47
CA PHE A 258 23.43 -5.39 -37.09
C PHE A 258 24.70 -5.11 -36.27
N ILE A 259 24.58 -4.96 -34.95
CA ILE A 259 25.73 -4.74 -34.05
C ILE A 259 26.68 -5.95 -34.12
N LEU A 260 26.14 -7.19 -34.06
CA LEU A 260 26.95 -8.42 -34.11
C LEU A 260 27.70 -8.57 -35.44
N ASP A 261 27.06 -8.19 -36.54
CA ASP A 261 27.67 -8.20 -37.87
C ASP A 261 28.87 -7.24 -37.93
N LYS A 262 28.74 -6.03 -37.33
CA LYS A 262 29.80 -5.03 -37.28
C LYS A 262 30.94 -5.36 -36.33
N VAL A 263 30.72 -6.20 -35.33
CA VAL A 263 31.75 -6.56 -34.32
C VAL A 263 32.61 -7.75 -34.81
N ASN A 264 32.07 -8.60 -35.71
CA ASN A 264 32.74 -9.77 -36.21
C ASN A 264 33.63 -9.53 -37.48
N VAL A 265 33.88 -8.25 -37.80
CA VAL A 265 34.77 -7.84 -38.89
C VAL A 265 36.14 -7.41 -38.39
#